data_422d9e2f961dcb134b94e85545809fda
#
_entry.id   422d9e2f961dcb134b94e85545809fda
#
_cell.length_a   1.000
_cell.length_b   1.000
_cell.length_c   1.000
_cell.angle_alpha   90.00
_cell.angle_beta   90.00
_cell.angle_gamma   90.00
#
_symmetry.space_group_name_H-M   'P 1'
#
loop_
_entity.id
_entity.type
_entity.pdbx_description
1 polymer ?
#
loop_
_entity_poly.entity_id
_entity_poly.type
_entity_poly.pdbx_seq_one_letter_code
_entity_poly.pdbx_strand_id
1 'polypeptide(L)'
;MIRLFVAIDIPSKIKDYLYEIQQAIIKKINTRETKIKWVAKKNFHQTLKFIGWVDEANVEEIKDKLKKLEFKKFKARLGSLSAYPTPNNIRVIFVDMIAPDIFSIHDDIEMLLEGIGKKDTLFSTHLTLGRVKLCRERDQLSEILKSIKIEPKEFIIAKVKLFQSIPTKEGSIYNEISY
;
A
#
# COMPACT_ATOMS: atom_id res chain seq x y z
N MET A 1 5.10 -4.08 -22.84
CA MET A 1 4.36 -4.51 -21.63
C MET A 1 4.64 -3.54 -20.49
N ILE A 2 3.63 -3.15 -19.75
CA ILE A 2 3.72 -2.27 -18.57
C ILE A 2 3.12 -2.96 -17.35
N ARG A 3 3.58 -2.60 -16.15
CA ARG A 3 3.09 -3.18 -14.90
C ARG A 3 2.10 -2.24 -14.25
N LEU A 4 0.88 -2.74 -14.02
CA LEU A 4 -0.24 -1.94 -13.50
C LEU A 4 -0.75 -2.44 -12.16
N PHE A 5 -1.35 -1.50 -11.41
CA PHE A 5 -2.14 -1.80 -10.22
C PHE A 5 -3.18 -0.69 -9.97
N VAL A 6 -4.28 -1.06 -9.35
CA VAL A 6 -5.33 -0.13 -8.91
C VAL A 6 -5.15 0.15 -7.42
N ALA A 7 -5.23 1.40 -7.03
CA ALA A 7 -5.01 1.80 -5.65
C ALA A 7 -5.78 3.07 -5.28
N ILE A 8 -5.89 3.28 -3.97
CA ILE A 8 -6.32 4.52 -3.35
C ILE A 8 -5.08 5.34 -2.99
N ASP A 9 -5.02 6.57 -3.45
CA ASP A 9 -4.03 7.53 -3.02
C ASP A 9 -4.41 8.14 -1.66
N ILE A 10 -3.43 8.30 -0.81
CA ILE A 10 -3.62 8.76 0.57
C ILE A 10 -3.40 10.29 0.63
N PRO A 11 -4.23 11.05 1.38
CA PRO A 11 -4.05 12.50 1.53
C PRO A 11 -2.66 12.86 2.05
N SER A 12 -2.12 14.00 1.58
CA SER A 12 -0.74 14.43 1.89
C SER A 12 -0.46 14.51 3.39
N LYS A 13 -1.41 15.02 4.19
CA LYS A 13 -1.28 15.09 5.67
C LYS A 13 -1.10 13.71 6.32
N ILE A 14 -1.75 12.68 5.77
CA ILE A 14 -1.59 11.30 6.24
C ILE A 14 -0.25 10.74 5.77
N LYS A 15 0.16 11.03 4.53
CA LYS A 15 1.52 10.67 4.05
C LYS A 15 2.62 11.30 4.90
N ASP A 16 2.45 12.55 5.33
CA ASP A 16 3.39 13.24 6.22
C ASP A 16 3.51 12.48 7.55
N TYR A 17 2.39 12.14 8.17
CA TYR A 17 2.36 11.40 9.43
C TYR A 17 2.96 9.99 9.29
N LEU A 18 2.63 9.24 8.23
CA LEU A 18 3.23 7.94 7.96
C LEU A 18 4.75 8.02 7.77
N TYR A 19 5.22 9.10 7.16
CA TYR A 19 6.66 9.37 7.03
C TYR A 19 7.33 9.65 8.37
N GLU A 20 6.67 10.40 9.27
CA GLU A 20 7.16 10.62 10.65
C GLU A 20 7.29 9.29 11.40
N ILE A 21 6.31 8.38 11.26
CA ILE A 21 6.39 7.02 11.83
C ILE A 21 7.58 6.26 11.25
N GLN A 22 7.78 6.31 9.94
CA GLN A 22 8.96 5.72 9.29
C GLN A 22 10.26 6.24 9.91
N GLN A 23 10.39 7.57 10.08
CA GLN A 23 11.58 8.19 10.67
C GLN A 23 11.77 7.78 12.14
N ALA A 24 10.68 7.62 12.89
CA ALA A 24 10.75 7.14 14.27
C ALA A 24 11.28 5.70 14.36
N ILE A 25 10.91 4.83 13.41
CA ILE A 25 11.47 3.47 13.32
C ILE A 25 12.95 3.52 12.93
N ILE A 26 13.31 4.29 11.89
CA ILE A 26 14.68 4.40 11.39
C ILE A 26 15.65 4.83 12.49
N LYS A 27 15.26 5.78 13.34
CA LYS A 27 16.08 6.26 14.46
C LYS A 27 16.36 5.21 15.54
N LYS A 28 15.52 4.18 15.65
CA LYS A 28 15.60 3.14 16.69
C LYS A 28 16.28 1.87 16.22
N ILE A 29 16.30 1.58 14.92
CA ILE A 29 16.90 0.35 14.37
C ILE A 29 18.41 0.48 14.21
N ASN A 30 19.12 -0.62 14.41
CA ASN A 30 20.52 -0.76 14.00
C ASN A 30 20.59 -1.09 12.50
N THR A 31 20.94 -0.12 11.66
CA THR A 31 20.97 -0.28 10.20
C THR A 31 22.04 -1.23 9.68
N ARG A 32 22.98 -1.66 10.51
CA ARG A 32 23.97 -2.72 10.17
C ARG A 32 23.35 -4.10 10.24
N GLU A 33 22.45 -4.31 11.21
CA GLU A 33 21.81 -5.62 11.49
C GLU A 33 20.42 -5.75 10.86
N THR A 34 19.75 -4.61 10.59
CA THR A 34 18.40 -4.59 10.01
C THR A 34 18.38 -3.66 8.79
N LYS A 35 18.14 -4.25 7.61
CA LYS A 35 18.03 -3.53 6.34
C LYS A 35 16.58 -3.54 5.87
N ILE A 36 16.01 -2.36 5.73
CA ILE A 36 14.63 -2.16 5.27
C ILE A 36 14.64 -1.31 4.01
N LYS A 37 13.97 -1.77 2.96
CA LYS A 37 13.66 -0.95 1.79
C LYS A 37 12.40 -0.16 2.10
N TRP A 38 12.57 1.10 2.43
CA TRP A 38 11.49 2.01 2.77
C TRP A 38 10.69 2.42 1.54
N VAL A 39 9.37 2.57 1.72
CA VAL A 39 8.50 3.15 0.70
C VAL A 39 8.70 4.66 0.70
N ALA A 40 8.93 5.25 -0.46
CA ALA A 40 9.03 6.71 -0.57
C ALA A 40 7.70 7.37 -0.18
N LYS A 41 7.74 8.48 0.55
CA LYS A 41 6.56 9.20 1.06
C LYS A 41 5.47 9.41 -0.01
N LYS A 42 5.86 9.83 -1.22
CA LYS A 42 4.94 10.04 -2.36
C LYS A 42 4.19 8.77 -2.78
N ASN A 43 4.76 7.60 -2.48
CA ASN A 43 4.27 6.29 -2.90
C ASN A 43 3.38 5.61 -1.84
N PHE A 44 3.07 6.25 -0.70
CA PHE A 44 2.13 5.65 0.25
C PHE A 44 0.73 5.56 -0.37
N HIS A 45 0.18 4.36 -0.42
CA HIS A 45 -1.11 4.05 -1.01
C HIS A 45 -1.69 2.78 -0.39
N GLN A 46 -2.99 2.56 -0.57
CA GLN A 46 -3.66 1.28 -0.36
C GLN A 46 -3.88 0.62 -1.72
N THR A 47 -3.26 -0.51 -1.95
CA THR A 47 -3.52 -1.30 -3.16
C THR A 47 -4.91 -1.93 -3.08
N LEU A 48 -5.67 -1.84 -4.17
CA LEU A 48 -6.96 -2.51 -4.34
C LEU A 48 -6.82 -3.77 -5.19
N LYS A 49 -6.06 -3.70 -6.30
CA LYS A 49 -5.80 -4.86 -7.16
C LYS A 49 -4.45 -4.75 -7.84
N PHE A 50 -3.65 -5.79 -7.74
CA PHE A 50 -2.47 -5.96 -8.59
C PHE A 50 -2.88 -6.56 -9.94
N ILE A 51 -2.74 -5.79 -11.01
CA ILE A 51 -3.00 -6.27 -12.36
C ILE A 51 -1.78 -7.04 -12.88
N GLY A 52 -0.58 -6.56 -12.58
CA GLY A 52 0.66 -7.18 -13.04
C GLY A 52 1.12 -6.64 -14.40
N TRP A 53 1.86 -7.44 -15.15
CA TRP A 53 2.34 -7.08 -16.47
C TRP A 53 1.26 -7.29 -17.52
N VAL A 54 0.93 -6.24 -18.26
CA VAL A 54 -0.05 -6.25 -19.35
C VAL A 54 0.55 -5.68 -20.63
N ASP A 55 0.00 -6.08 -21.77
CA ASP A 55 0.31 -5.43 -23.04
C ASP A 55 -0.24 -3.99 -23.02
N GLU A 56 0.52 -3.06 -23.59
CA GLU A 56 0.09 -1.66 -23.67
C GLU A 56 -1.21 -1.48 -24.47
N ALA A 57 -1.45 -2.35 -25.43
CA ALA A 57 -2.71 -2.38 -26.19
C ALA A 57 -3.95 -2.63 -25.31
N ASN A 58 -3.80 -3.31 -24.16
CA ASN A 58 -4.91 -3.64 -23.27
C ASN A 58 -5.18 -2.54 -22.22
N VAL A 59 -4.38 -1.48 -22.18
CA VAL A 59 -4.53 -0.41 -21.17
C VAL A 59 -5.84 0.33 -21.33
N GLU A 60 -6.26 0.63 -22.54
CA GLU A 60 -7.53 1.34 -22.79
C GLU A 60 -8.74 0.49 -22.38
N GLU A 61 -8.72 -0.83 -22.60
CA GLU A 61 -9.76 -1.72 -22.08
C GLU A 61 -9.88 -1.66 -20.56
N ILE A 62 -8.73 -1.69 -19.86
CA ILE A 62 -8.69 -1.59 -18.39
C ILE A 62 -9.27 -0.25 -17.92
N LYS A 63 -8.90 0.85 -18.58
CA LYS A 63 -9.43 2.19 -18.28
C LYS A 63 -10.94 2.24 -18.47
N ASP A 64 -11.46 1.73 -19.58
CA ASP A 64 -12.88 1.75 -19.89
C ASP A 64 -13.70 0.88 -18.92
N LYS A 65 -13.12 -0.22 -18.43
CA LYS A 65 -13.71 -1.01 -17.35
C LYS A 65 -13.72 -0.23 -16.04
N LEU A 66 -12.63 0.44 -15.67
CA LEU A 66 -12.54 1.20 -14.41
C LEU A 66 -13.42 2.46 -14.41
N LYS A 67 -13.71 3.08 -15.56
CA LYS A 67 -14.69 4.19 -15.68
C LYS A 67 -16.11 3.79 -15.23
N LYS A 68 -16.43 2.49 -15.27
CA LYS A 68 -17.74 1.97 -14.84
C LYS A 68 -17.85 1.80 -13.31
N LEU A 69 -16.75 2.01 -12.59
CA LEU A 69 -16.75 1.91 -11.13
C LEU A 69 -17.59 3.03 -10.51
N GLU A 70 -18.66 2.67 -9.84
CA GLU A 70 -19.46 3.60 -9.05
C GLU A 70 -18.76 3.86 -7.72
N PHE A 71 -18.05 4.98 -7.63
CA PHE A 71 -17.29 5.34 -6.46
C PHE A 71 -17.92 6.48 -5.68
N LYS A 72 -18.15 6.25 -4.37
CA LYS A 72 -18.56 7.29 -3.42
C LYS A 72 -17.44 7.51 -2.40
N LYS A 73 -17.20 8.78 -2.05
CA LYS A 73 -16.24 9.14 -1.00
C LYS A 73 -16.64 8.51 0.33
N PHE A 74 -15.68 7.97 1.07
CA PHE A 74 -15.93 7.38 2.39
C PHE A 74 -14.80 7.73 3.38
N LYS A 75 -15.09 7.51 4.66
CA LYS A 75 -14.12 7.74 5.74
C LYS A 75 -13.23 6.52 5.94
N ALA A 76 -11.97 6.79 6.21
CA ALA A 76 -11.01 5.83 6.70
C ALA A 76 -10.29 6.39 7.92
N ARG A 77 -9.69 5.52 8.73
CA ARG A 77 -8.81 5.93 9.83
C ARG A 77 -7.59 5.02 9.92
N LEU A 78 -6.50 5.53 10.46
CA LEU A 78 -5.33 4.74 10.77
C LEU A 78 -5.61 3.80 11.95
N GLY A 79 -5.14 2.58 11.85
CA GLY A 79 -5.14 1.59 12.91
C GLY A 79 -3.76 1.47 13.57
N SER A 80 -3.32 0.25 13.84
CA SER A 80 -2.07 -0.05 14.52
C SER A 80 -0.88 -0.13 13.57
N LEU A 81 0.33 0.07 14.08
CA LEU A 81 1.56 -0.33 13.41
C LEU A 81 1.70 -1.84 13.53
N SER A 82 1.81 -2.50 12.40
CA SER A 82 1.77 -3.96 12.29
C SER A 82 2.87 -4.48 11.37
N ALA A 83 3.07 -5.81 11.39
CA ALA A 83 4.05 -6.46 10.56
C ALA A 83 3.56 -7.82 10.04
N TYR A 84 3.97 -8.18 8.82
CA TYR A 84 3.61 -9.44 8.17
C TYR A 84 4.87 -10.25 7.82
N PRO A 85 4.85 -11.59 7.80
CA PRO A 85 3.73 -12.47 8.16
C PRO A 85 3.51 -12.67 9.66
N THR A 86 4.53 -12.52 10.49
CA THR A 86 4.42 -12.64 11.94
C THR A 86 5.40 -11.69 12.64
N PRO A 87 5.18 -11.34 13.93
CA PRO A 87 6.13 -10.51 14.69
C PRO A 87 7.56 -11.09 14.75
N ASN A 88 7.71 -12.40 14.67
CA ASN A 88 9.02 -13.09 14.72
C ASN A 88 9.66 -13.29 13.34
N ASN A 89 8.90 -13.03 12.26
CA ASN A 89 9.40 -13.12 10.88
C ASN A 89 8.88 -11.94 10.07
N ILE A 90 9.39 -10.75 10.37
CA ILE A 90 8.94 -9.52 9.78
C ILE A 90 9.50 -9.35 8.37
N ARG A 91 8.64 -9.29 7.38
CA ARG A 91 8.99 -9.01 5.97
C ARG A 91 8.40 -7.71 5.46
N VAL A 92 7.25 -7.30 5.99
CA VAL A 92 6.59 -6.06 5.63
C VAL A 92 6.18 -5.33 6.91
N ILE A 93 6.47 -4.05 6.98
CA ILE A 93 6.04 -3.15 8.05
C ILE A 93 4.97 -2.22 7.45
N PHE A 94 3.83 -2.09 8.11
CA PHE A 94 2.70 -1.32 7.62
C PHE A 94 1.88 -0.74 8.77
N VAL A 95 1.05 0.24 8.45
CA VAL A 95 -0.01 0.74 9.33
C VAL A 95 -1.34 0.20 8.83
N ASP A 96 -2.13 -0.38 9.72
CA ASP A 96 -3.49 -0.82 9.38
C ASP A 96 -4.34 0.38 8.95
N MET A 97 -5.22 0.17 7.99
CA MET A 97 -6.22 1.15 7.60
C MET A 97 -7.62 0.58 7.84
N ILE A 98 -8.40 1.23 8.67
CA ILE A 98 -9.76 0.82 8.98
C ILE A 98 -10.70 1.59 8.07
N ALA A 99 -11.30 0.90 7.13
CA ALA A 99 -12.16 1.44 6.08
C ALA A 99 -13.15 0.36 5.60
N PRO A 100 -14.27 0.12 6.30
CA PRO A 100 -15.20 -0.97 5.95
C PRO A 100 -15.71 -0.92 4.51
N ASP A 101 -15.99 0.29 3.99
CA ASP A 101 -16.52 0.47 2.64
C ASP A 101 -15.54 0.07 1.53
N ILE A 102 -14.25 -0.12 1.84
CA ILE A 102 -13.23 -0.44 0.84
C ILE A 102 -13.39 -1.87 0.31
N PHE A 103 -13.98 -2.76 1.08
CA PHE A 103 -14.16 -4.16 0.67
C PHE A 103 -15.12 -4.29 -0.50
N SER A 104 -16.24 -3.55 -0.48
CA SER A 104 -17.16 -3.50 -1.63
C SER A 104 -16.49 -2.90 -2.87
N ILE A 105 -15.68 -1.86 -2.72
CA ILE A 105 -14.92 -1.27 -3.82
C ILE A 105 -13.91 -2.26 -4.41
N HIS A 106 -13.23 -3.02 -3.54
CA HIS A 106 -12.33 -4.10 -3.98
C HIS A 106 -13.09 -5.16 -4.79
N ASP A 107 -14.23 -5.63 -4.30
CA ASP A 107 -15.04 -6.65 -4.97
C ASP A 107 -15.58 -6.16 -6.32
N ASP A 108 -16.02 -4.91 -6.41
CA ASP A 108 -16.45 -4.28 -7.67
C ASP A 108 -15.29 -4.21 -8.68
N ILE A 109 -14.08 -3.86 -8.23
CA ILE A 109 -12.88 -3.84 -9.08
C ILE A 109 -12.50 -5.25 -9.54
N GLU A 110 -12.57 -6.26 -8.66
CA GLU A 110 -12.31 -7.65 -9.02
C GLU A 110 -13.32 -8.14 -10.08
N MET A 111 -14.59 -7.75 -9.96
CA MET A 111 -15.64 -8.08 -10.94
C MET A 111 -15.43 -7.35 -12.27
N LEU A 112 -15.19 -6.03 -12.24
CA LEU A 112 -14.96 -5.23 -13.45
C LEU A 112 -13.73 -5.70 -14.24
N LEU A 113 -12.69 -6.12 -13.53
CA LEU A 113 -11.43 -6.59 -14.10
C LEU A 113 -11.33 -8.13 -14.09
N GLU A 114 -12.47 -8.84 -14.13
CA GLU A 114 -12.46 -10.31 -14.22
C GLU A 114 -11.66 -10.78 -15.44
N GLY A 115 -10.79 -11.77 -15.24
CA GLY A 115 -9.87 -12.28 -16.27
C GLY A 115 -8.63 -11.40 -16.49
N ILE A 116 -8.54 -10.21 -15.86
CA ILE A 116 -7.40 -9.31 -15.98
C ILE A 116 -6.59 -9.32 -14.66
N GLY A 117 -5.36 -9.77 -14.75
CA GLY A 117 -4.51 -9.96 -13.59
C GLY A 117 -4.91 -11.15 -12.73
N LYS A 118 -4.22 -11.31 -11.60
CA LYS A 118 -4.54 -12.38 -10.64
C LYS A 118 -5.62 -11.92 -9.68
N LYS A 119 -6.61 -12.78 -9.41
CA LYS A 119 -7.63 -12.52 -8.38
C LYS A 119 -6.98 -12.46 -7.00
N ASP A 120 -7.30 -11.43 -6.23
CA ASP A 120 -6.89 -11.32 -4.83
C ASP A 120 -7.93 -12.00 -3.93
N THR A 121 -7.54 -13.12 -3.30
CA THR A 121 -8.41 -13.88 -2.40
C THR A 121 -8.18 -13.56 -0.92
N LEU A 122 -7.17 -12.73 -0.61
CA LEU A 122 -6.75 -12.40 0.74
C LEU A 122 -6.59 -10.88 0.92
N PHE A 123 -7.54 -10.11 0.36
CA PHE A 123 -7.50 -8.66 0.44
C PHE A 123 -7.47 -8.18 1.89
N SER A 124 -6.56 -7.28 2.17
CA SER A 124 -6.43 -6.62 3.47
C SER A 124 -6.08 -5.15 3.31
N THR A 125 -6.52 -4.36 4.27
CA THR A 125 -6.30 -2.91 4.26
C THR A 125 -5.06 -2.54 5.06
N HIS A 126 -4.01 -2.09 4.35
CA HIS A 126 -2.74 -1.75 4.97
C HIS A 126 -1.95 -0.71 4.16
N LEU A 127 -1.28 0.18 4.85
CA LEU A 127 -0.40 1.20 4.27
C LEU A 127 1.05 0.79 4.49
N THR A 128 1.68 0.21 3.48
CA THR A 128 3.06 -0.30 3.58
C THR A 128 4.05 0.82 3.81
N LEU A 129 4.82 0.74 4.90
CA LEU A 129 5.92 1.65 5.23
C LEU A 129 7.27 1.15 4.69
N GLY A 130 7.51 -0.16 4.74
CA GLY A 130 8.77 -0.72 4.32
C GLY A 130 8.78 -2.24 4.17
N ARG A 131 9.77 -2.74 3.44
CA ARG A 131 9.99 -4.18 3.22
C ARG A 131 11.34 -4.58 3.75
N VAL A 132 11.37 -5.47 4.73
CA VAL A 132 12.58 -5.96 5.38
C VAL A 132 13.36 -6.85 4.41
N LYS A 133 14.62 -6.51 4.19
CA LYS A 133 15.56 -7.24 3.33
C LYS A 133 16.50 -8.14 4.13
N LEU A 134 16.88 -7.67 5.32
CA LEU A 134 17.69 -8.38 6.28
C LEU A 134 17.23 -7.96 7.68
N CYS A 135 17.08 -8.90 8.59
CA CYS A 135 16.88 -8.62 10.01
C CYS A 135 17.56 -9.72 10.84
N ARG A 136 18.64 -9.37 11.52
CA ARG A 136 19.33 -10.25 12.46
C ARG A 136 18.83 -10.05 13.89
N GLU A 137 18.32 -8.88 14.22
CA GLU A 137 17.77 -8.50 15.53
C GLU A 137 16.24 -8.50 15.52
N ARG A 138 15.63 -9.69 15.31
CA ARG A 138 14.18 -9.84 15.09
C ARG A 138 13.34 -9.38 16.28
N ASP A 139 13.76 -9.78 17.48
CA ASP A 139 13.03 -9.45 18.72
C ASP A 139 13.10 -7.94 18.99
N GLN A 140 14.27 -7.34 18.78
CA GLN A 140 14.44 -5.90 18.91
C GLN A 140 13.56 -5.13 17.91
N LEU A 141 13.51 -5.55 16.65
CA LEU A 141 12.63 -4.92 15.67
C LEU A 141 11.16 -5.04 16.09
N SER A 142 10.74 -6.22 16.58
CA SER A 142 9.39 -6.43 17.08
C SER A 142 9.06 -5.49 18.25
N GLU A 143 9.95 -5.35 19.22
CA GLU A 143 9.77 -4.45 20.36
C GLU A 143 9.76 -2.96 19.94
N ILE A 144 10.59 -2.57 18.99
CA ILE A 144 10.56 -1.22 18.42
C ILE A 144 9.18 -0.93 17.82
N LEU A 145 8.64 -1.83 17.00
CA LEU A 145 7.33 -1.63 16.38
C LEU A 145 6.22 -1.55 17.42
N LYS A 146 6.21 -2.39 18.44
CA LYS A 146 5.24 -2.35 19.56
C LYS A 146 5.32 -1.05 20.37
N SER A 147 6.52 -0.46 20.47
CA SER A 147 6.73 0.78 21.24
C SER A 147 6.17 2.04 20.58
N ILE A 148 5.85 1.97 19.29
CA ILE A 148 5.36 3.12 18.51
C ILE A 148 3.83 3.05 18.46
N LYS A 149 3.19 4.02 19.09
CA LYS A 149 1.72 4.16 19.07
C LYS A 149 1.31 5.02 17.87
N ILE A 150 0.27 4.57 17.17
CA ILE A 150 -0.34 5.28 16.07
C ILE A 150 -1.55 6.06 16.56
N GLU A 151 -1.61 7.35 16.25
CA GLU A 151 -2.82 8.13 16.44
C GLU A 151 -3.88 7.72 15.41
N PRO A 152 -5.13 7.47 15.81
CA PRO A 152 -6.18 7.04 14.90
C PRO A 152 -6.71 8.23 14.07
N LYS A 153 -5.84 8.78 13.21
CA LYS A 153 -6.20 9.91 12.34
C LYS A 153 -7.24 9.49 11.31
N GLU A 154 -8.35 10.24 11.26
CA GLU A 154 -9.39 10.07 10.24
C GLU A 154 -9.06 10.87 8.97
N PHE A 155 -9.47 10.33 7.82
CA PHE A 155 -9.33 10.98 6.53
C PHE A 155 -10.40 10.48 5.54
N ILE A 156 -10.57 11.24 4.46
CA ILE A 156 -11.52 10.90 3.40
C ILE A 156 -10.76 10.24 2.25
N ILE A 157 -11.28 9.12 1.80
CA ILE A 157 -10.92 8.49 0.54
C ILE A 157 -11.77 9.12 -0.55
N ALA A 158 -11.11 9.79 -1.50
CA ALA A 158 -11.79 10.63 -2.49
C ALA A 158 -11.90 10.00 -3.88
N LYS A 159 -10.99 9.09 -4.24
CA LYS A 159 -10.95 8.44 -5.56
C LYS A 159 -10.09 7.20 -5.60
N VAL A 160 -10.38 6.33 -6.55
CA VAL A 160 -9.55 5.21 -6.98
C VAL A 160 -8.68 5.67 -8.15
N LYS A 161 -7.47 5.14 -8.27
CA LYS A 161 -6.50 5.49 -9.31
C LYS A 161 -5.90 4.24 -9.93
N LEU A 162 -5.57 4.32 -11.21
CA LEU A 162 -4.74 3.34 -11.92
C LEU A 162 -3.30 3.84 -11.95
N PHE A 163 -2.36 2.98 -11.60
CA PHE A 163 -0.94 3.29 -11.59
C PHE A 163 -0.13 2.35 -12.45
N GLN A 164 0.84 2.91 -13.17
CA GLN A 164 1.97 2.18 -13.71
C GLN A 164 3.07 2.10 -12.65
N SER A 165 3.59 0.90 -12.44
CA SER A 165 4.74 0.65 -11.56
C SER A 165 5.99 0.40 -12.40
N ILE A 166 6.99 1.27 -12.25
CA ILE A 166 8.30 1.14 -12.90
C ILE A 166 9.30 0.75 -11.82
N PRO A 167 9.81 -0.50 -11.80
CA PRO A 167 10.82 -0.93 -10.85
C PRO A 167 12.16 -0.22 -11.12
N THR A 168 12.79 0.32 -10.07
CA THR A 168 14.15 0.84 -10.13
C THR A 168 15.01 0.24 -9.01
N LYS A 169 16.32 0.48 -9.06
CA LYS A 169 17.25 0.03 -8.00
C LYS A 169 16.91 0.67 -6.66
N GLU A 170 16.56 1.97 -6.68
CA GLU A 170 16.23 2.77 -5.49
C GLU A 170 14.82 2.46 -4.95
N GLY A 171 13.90 2.02 -5.81
CA GLY A 171 12.50 1.73 -5.46
C GLY A 171 11.61 1.70 -6.68
N SER A 172 10.32 1.58 -6.49
CA SER A 172 9.37 1.70 -7.59
C SER A 172 8.96 3.16 -7.77
N ILE A 173 8.89 3.57 -9.04
CA ILE A 173 8.26 4.84 -9.43
C ILE A 173 6.83 4.51 -9.84
N TYR A 174 5.87 5.28 -9.33
CA TYR A 174 4.45 5.14 -9.67
C TYR A 174 3.99 6.35 -10.47
N ASN A 175 3.52 6.09 -11.68
CA ASN A 175 2.91 7.09 -12.55
C ASN A 175 1.41 6.85 -12.60
N GLU A 176 0.62 7.88 -12.27
CA GLU A 176 -0.84 7.81 -12.41
C GLU A 176 -1.21 7.76 -13.90
N ILE A 177 -2.09 6.85 -14.25
CA ILE A 177 -2.72 6.75 -15.57
C ILE A 177 -4.15 7.28 -15.43
N SER A 178 -4.45 8.37 -16.12
CA SER A 178 -5.79 8.96 -16.13
C SER A 178 -6.77 8.09 -16.93
N TYR A 179 -7.98 7.93 -16.42
CA TYR A 179 -9.08 7.21 -17.06
C TYR A 179 -10.42 7.86 -16.78
#